data_6aa34ecd342b212cd82a3303d384de11
#
_entry.id   6aa34ecd342b212cd82a3303d384de11
#
_cell.length_a   1.000
_cell.length_b   1.000
_cell.length_c   1.000
_cell.angle_alpha   90.00
_cell.angle_beta   90.00
_cell.angle_gamma   90.00
#
_symmetry.space_group_name_H-M   'P 1'
#
loop_
_entity.id
_entity.type
_entity.pdbx_description
1 polymer ?
#
loop_
_entity_poly.entity_id
_entity_poly.type
_entity_poly.pdbx_seq_one_letter_code
_entity_poly.pdbx_strand_id
1 'polypeptide(L)'
;NVDIKEARIIQKNYFHKYNTTLNGMLKNHNIDAEEFLEFVHDVNLDFLEKDLKLKNEIAKLNGKKFIFTNGSRSHANNVIKKIGIENLFDGIFDITDSNYVPKPLMDPYNKIIKKYGLEPEYCIFIEDIARNLEPAFKLGMKTVWIKNNEPWAAEQSDSSFVHYQTENLSKFLGDINELK
;
A
#
# COMPACT_ATOMS: atom_id res chain seq x y z
N ASN A 1 -7.61 7.57 -29.06
CA ASN A 1 -6.16 7.61 -28.92
C ASN A 1 -5.77 9.01 -28.48
N VAL A 2 -4.92 9.09 -27.47
CA VAL A 2 -4.36 10.34 -26.92
C VAL A 2 -2.84 10.25 -26.93
N ASP A 3 -2.14 11.37 -26.96
CA ASP A 3 -0.68 11.35 -26.81
C ASP A 3 -0.25 11.06 -25.36
N ILE A 4 1.05 10.81 -25.15
CA ILE A 4 1.58 10.41 -23.84
C ILE A 4 1.44 11.52 -22.78
N LYS A 5 1.43 12.80 -23.17
CA LYS A 5 1.27 13.92 -22.24
C LYS A 5 -0.18 13.99 -21.76
N GLU A 6 -1.11 13.86 -22.69
CA GLU A 6 -2.54 13.83 -22.40
C GLU A 6 -2.90 12.59 -21.56
N ALA A 7 -2.33 11.41 -21.90
CA ALA A 7 -2.50 10.19 -21.11
C ALA A 7 -2.06 10.36 -19.65
N ARG A 8 -0.92 11.03 -19.41
CA ARG A 8 -0.44 11.34 -18.05
C ARG A 8 -1.36 12.28 -17.29
N ILE A 9 -1.95 13.27 -17.97
CA ILE A 9 -2.92 14.18 -17.35
C ILE A 9 -4.17 13.40 -16.95
N ILE A 10 -4.69 12.56 -17.84
CA ILE A 10 -5.86 11.70 -17.57
C ILE A 10 -5.56 10.76 -16.39
N GLN A 11 -4.41 10.10 -16.39
CA GLN A 11 -3.96 9.22 -15.30
C GLN A 11 -3.97 9.94 -13.94
N LYS A 12 -3.35 11.12 -13.86
CA LYS A 12 -3.30 11.92 -12.62
C LYS A 12 -4.70 12.36 -12.19
N ASN A 13 -5.53 12.81 -13.11
CA ASN A 13 -6.91 13.20 -12.83
C ASN A 13 -7.72 12.02 -12.29
N TYR A 14 -7.56 10.83 -12.85
CA TYR A 14 -8.23 9.63 -12.37
C TYR A 14 -7.74 9.22 -10.99
N PHE A 15 -6.43 9.27 -10.74
CA PHE A 15 -5.87 9.00 -9.43
C PHE A 15 -6.43 9.94 -8.35
N HIS A 16 -6.49 11.24 -8.61
CA HIS A 16 -7.05 12.22 -7.66
C HIS A 16 -8.55 12.05 -7.45
N LYS A 17 -9.31 11.87 -8.53
CA LYS A 17 -10.78 11.82 -8.46
C LYS A 17 -11.33 10.47 -7.98
N TYR A 18 -10.65 9.38 -8.28
CA TYR A 18 -11.14 8.00 -8.06
C TYR A 18 -10.22 7.15 -7.19
N ASN A 19 -9.21 7.76 -6.57
CA ASN A 19 -8.21 7.16 -5.70
C ASN A 19 -7.20 6.21 -6.38
N THR A 20 -7.51 5.66 -7.54
CA THR A 20 -6.59 4.92 -8.41
C THR A 20 -6.91 5.20 -9.88
N THR A 21 -5.90 5.05 -10.73
CA THR A 21 -6.09 5.12 -12.19
C THR A 21 -7.04 4.02 -12.66
N LEU A 22 -6.89 2.79 -12.15
CA LEU A 22 -7.78 1.67 -12.46
C LEU A 22 -9.25 2.02 -12.20
N ASN A 23 -9.56 2.58 -11.03
CA ASN A 23 -10.95 2.92 -10.69
C ASN A 23 -11.52 4.02 -11.59
N GLY A 24 -10.67 4.97 -12.01
CA GLY A 24 -11.02 5.96 -13.03
C GLY A 24 -11.29 5.32 -14.40
N MET A 25 -10.46 4.38 -14.81
CA MET A 25 -10.61 3.65 -16.07
C MET A 25 -11.89 2.81 -16.08
N LEU A 26 -12.17 2.05 -15.02
CA LEU A 26 -13.37 1.23 -14.88
C LEU A 26 -14.67 2.06 -14.92
N LYS A 27 -14.64 3.29 -14.41
CA LYS A 27 -15.82 4.17 -14.39
C LYS A 27 -16.07 4.91 -15.69
N ASN A 28 -15.05 5.18 -16.46
CA ASN A 28 -15.15 6.05 -17.64
C ASN A 28 -14.90 5.32 -18.97
N HIS A 29 -14.41 4.08 -18.91
CA HIS A 29 -14.07 3.27 -20.09
C HIS A 29 -14.54 1.82 -19.89
N ASN A 30 -14.80 1.15 -20.99
CA ASN A 30 -15.10 -0.28 -20.98
C ASN A 30 -13.79 -1.06 -21.11
N ILE A 31 -13.17 -1.36 -19.97
CA ILE A 31 -11.91 -2.12 -19.89
C ILE A 31 -12.08 -3.32 -18.97
N ASP A 32 -11.27 -4.34 -19.21
CA ASP A 32 -11.07 -5.43 -18.26
C ASP A 32 -10.07 -5.02 -17.18
N ALA A 33 -10.40 -5.27 -15.90
CA ALA A 33 -9.57 -4.86 -14.78
C ALA A 33 -8.30 -5.71 -14.67
N GLU A 34 -8.39 -7.01 -14.97
CA GLU A 34 -7.26 -7.94 -14.86
C GLU A 34 -6.25 -7.66 -15.96
N GLU A 35 -6.72 -7.51 -17.22
CA GLU A 35 -5.85 -7.10 -18.34
C GLU A 35 -5.15 -5.78 -18.07
N PHE A 36 -5.88 -4.78 -17.52
CA PHE A 36 -5.28 -3.50 -17.17
C PHE A 36 -4.20 -3.65 -16.10
N LEU A 37 -4.47 -4.43 -15.04
CA LEU A 37 -3.49 -4.66 -13.97
C LEU A 37 -2.26 -5.44 -14.45
N GLU A 38 -2.44 -6.44 -15.30
CA GLU A 38 -1.32 -7.16 -15.93
C GLU A 38 -0.45 -6.21 -16.73
N PHE A 39 -1.06 -5.39 -17.58
CA PHE A 39 -0.34 -4.43 -18.42
C PHE A 39 0.46 -3.39 -17.61
N VAL A 40 -0.17 -2.75 -16.60
CA VAL A 40 0.51 -1.70 -15.83
C VAL A 40 1.54 -2.23 -14.83
N HIS A 41 1.48 -3.51 -14.49
CA HIS A 41 2.43 -4.17 -13.58
C HIS A 41 3.49 -5.00 -14.31
N ASP A 42 3.45 -5.06 -15.65
CA ASP A 42 4.55 -5.58 -16.46
C ASP A 42 5.68 -4.55 -16.55
N VAL A 43 6.34 -4.36 -15.43
CA VAL A 43 7.43 -3.37 -15.28
C VAL A 43 8.73 -4.07 -14.91
N ASN A 44 9.83 -3.54 -15.45
CA ASN A 44 11.16 -4.01 -15.04
C ASN A 44 11.43 -3.62 -13.58
N LEU A 45 11.71 -4.62 -12.75
CA LEU A 45 12.04 -4.46 -11.33
C LEU A 45 13.55 -4.65 -11.04
N ASP A 46 14.43 -4.63 -12.05
CA ASP A 46 15.87 -4.90 -11.90
C ASP A 46 16.59 -3.80 -11.11
N PHE A 47 15.99 -2.62 -10.97
CA PHE A 47 16.50 -1.56 -10.12
C PHE A 47 16.29 -1.81 -8.62
N LEU A 48 15.46 -2.79 -8.25
CA LEU A 48 15.26 -3.18 -6.86
C LEU A 48 16.34 -4.18 -6.44
N GLU A 49 16.97 -3.91 -5.31
CA GLU A 49 17.97 -4.79 -4.69
C GLU A 49 17.40 -5.45 -3.43
N LYS A 50 18.05 -6.54 -3.01
CA LYS A 50 17.70 -7.20 -1.73
C LYS A 50 18.00 -6.28 -0.56
N ASP A 51 17.02 -6.07 0.31
CA ASP A 51 17.19 -5.31 1.55
C ASP A 51 17.30 -6.26 2.76
N LEU A 52 18.52 -6.65 3.05
CA LEU A 52 18.81 -7.56 4.17
C LEU A 52 18.51 -6.91 5.53
N LYS A 53 18.65 -5.58 5.65
CA LYS A 53 18.33 -4.87 6.89
C LYS A 53 16.83 -4.90 7.14
N LEU A 54 16.04 -4.53 6.15
CA LEU A 54 14.57 -4.59 6.21
C LEU A 54 14.11 -6.02 6.52
N LYS A 55 14.67 -7.00 5.81
CA LYS A 55 14.37 -8.42 6.05
C LYS A 55 14.56 -8.82 7.51
N ASN A 56 15.72 -8.47 8.08
CA ASN A 56 16.06 -8.83 9.45
C ASN A 56 15.13 -8.16 10.46
N GLU A 57 14.79 -6.88 10.25
CA GLU A 57 13.91 -6.17 11.18
C GLU A 57 12.46 -6.67 11.10
N ILE A 58 11.94 -6.97 9.90
CA ILE A 58 10.60 -7.59 9.74
C ILE A 58 10.57 -8.98 10.40
N ALA A 59 11.64 -9.77 10.27
CA ALA A 59 11.71 -11.12 10.86
C ALA A 59 11.67 -11.12 12.39
N LYS A 60 12.17 -10.06 13.04
CA LYS A 60 12.14 -9.90 14.51
C LYS A 60 10.78 -9.48 15.05
N LEU A 61 9.90 -8.93 14.22
CA LEU A 61 8.58 -8.50 14.66
C LEU A 61 7.75 -9.71 15.11
N ASN A 62 7.15 -9.59 16.29
CA ASN A 62 6.13 -10.52 16.74
C ASN A 62 4.80 -10.26 16.03
N GLY A 63 3.95 -11.30 16.02
CA GLY A 63 2.61 -11.21 15.42
C GLY A 63 2.60 -11.43 13.91
N LYS A 64 1.40 -11.42 13.39
CA LYS A 64 1.14 -11.64 11.96
C LYS A 64 1.45 -10.39 11.14
N LYS A 65 1.90 -10.60 9.94
CA LYS A 65 2.30 -9.55 9.00
C LYS A 65 1.58 -9.71 7.67
N PHE A 66 0.95 -8.64 7.22
CA PHE A 66 0.15 -8.64 5.99
C PHE A 66 0.58 -7.51 5.07
N ILE A 67 0.51 -7.77 3.77
CA ILE A 67 0.60 -6.73 2.74
C ILE A 67 -0.81 -6.32 2.38
N PHE A 68 -1.09 -5.01 2.39
CA PHE A 68 -2.35 -4.43 1.96
C PHE A 68 -2.10 -3.42 0.84
N THR A 69 -2.43 -3.78 -0.39
CA THR A 69 -2.08 -3.02 -1.60
C THR A 69 -3.28 -2.69 -2.48
N ASN A 70 -3.24 -1.52 -3.15
CA ASN A 70 -4.13 -1.20 -4.28
C ASN A 70 -3.62 -1.77 -5.61
N GLY A 71 -2.47 -2.44 -5.62
CA GLY A 71 -1.95 -3.19 -6.76
C GLY A 71 -2.45 -4.63 -6.80
N SER A 72 -2.05 -5.38 -7.83
CA SER A 72 -2.35 -6.81 -7.95
C SER A 72 -1.45 -7.65 -7.03
N ARG A 73 -1.94 -8.82 -6.64
CA ARG A 73 -1.18 -9.82 -5.88
C ARG A 73 0.10 -10.25 -6.60
N SER A 74 0.02 -10.42 -7.92
CA SER A 74 1.17 -10.78 -8.74
C SER A 74 2.27 -9.74 -8.63
N HIS A 75 1.94 -8.45 -8.78
CA HIS A 75 2.90 -7.36 -8.62
C HIS A 75 3.50 -7.33 -7.21
N ALA A 76 2.67 -7.42 -6.17
CA ALA A 76 3.16 -7.46 -4.80
C ALA A 76 4.15 -8.61 -4.56
N ASN A 77 3.82 -9.82 -5.05
CA ASN A 77 4.72 -10.98 -4.97
C ASN A 77 6.05 -10.75 -5.69
N ASN A 78 6.01 -10.16 -6.89
CA ASN A 78 7.23 -9.86 -7.66
C ASN A 78 8.13 -8.88 -6.90
N VAL A 79 7.56 -7.82 -6.32
CA VAL A 79 8.30 -6.82 -5.53
C VAL A 79 8.92 -7.44 -4.29
N ILE A 80 8.13 -8.14 -3.43
CA ILE A 80 8.67 -8.71 -2.18
C ILE A 80 9.71 -9.79 -2.43
N LYS A 81 9.58 -10.56 -3.52
CA LYS A 81 10.58 -11.54 -3.96
C LYS A 81 11.87 -10.84 -4.38
N LYS A 82 11.76 -9.75 -5.15
CA LYS A 82 12.93 -9.01 -5.63
C LYS A 82 13.72 -8.41 -4.47
N ILE A 83 13.05 -7.84 -3.46
CA ILE A 83 13.70 -7.28 -2.26
C ILE A 83 14.03 -8.33 -1.18
N GLY A 84 13.64 -9.60 -1.38
CA GLY A 84 14.06 -10.74 -0.57
C GLY A 84 13.30 -10.93 0.76
N ILE A 85 12.04 -10.49 0.83
CA ILE A 85 11.20 -10.54 2.04
C ILE A 85 9.92 -11.38 1.87
N GLU A 86 9.83 -12.17 0.79
CA GLU A 86 8.62 -12.90 0.40
C GLU A 86 8.09 -13.89 1.44
N ASN A 87 8.97 -14.46 2.26
CA ASN A 87 8.60 -15.48 3.26
C ASN A 87 8.28 -14.88 4.65
N LEU A 88 8.13 -13.55 4.76
CA LEU A 88 7.96 -12.89 6.04
C LEU A 88 6.50 -12.44 6.30
N PHE A 89 5.59 -12.68 5.35
CA PHE A 89 4.20 -12.25 5.42
C PHE A 89 3.24 -13.44 5.49
N ASP A 90 2.23 -13.31 6.33
CA ASP A 90 1.16 -14.30 6.52
C ASP A 90 0.10 -14.21 5.43
N GLY A 91 0.08 -13.12 4.66
CA GLY A 91 -0.84 -12.97 3.54
C GLY A 91 -0.71 -11.62 2.82
N ILE A 92 -1.33 -11.59 1.64
CA ILE A 92 -1.48 -10.39 0.81
C ILE A 92 -2.96 -10.14 0.63
N PHE A 93 -3.40 -8.92 0.91
CA PHE A 93 -4.71 -8.39 0.59
C PHE A 93 -4.54 -7.36 -0.53
N ASP A 94 -5.01 -7.70 -1.70
CA ASP A 94 -4.82 -6.90 -2.90
C ASP A 94 -6.11 -6.24 -3.39
N ILE A 95 -6.04 -5.53 -4.49
CA ILE A 95 -7.18 -4.80 -5.06
C ILE A 95 -8.33 -5.73 -5.48
N THR A 96 -8.04 -6.99 -5.84
CA THR A 96 -9.07 -7.96 -6.20
C THR A 96 -9.83 -8.48 -4.97
N ASP A 97 -9.12 -8.69 -3.86
CA ASP A 97 -9.74 -9.03 -2.56
C ASP A 97 -10.73 -7.96 -2.09
N SER A 98 -10.52 -6.70 -2.48
CA SER A 98 -11.43 -5.59 -2.17
C SER A 98 -12.55 -5.38 -3.21
N ASN A 99 -12.66 -6.25 -4.24
CA ASN A 99 -13.54 -6.06 -5.39
C ASN A 99 -13.27 -4.72 -6.11
N TYR A 100 -12.00 -4.41 -6.33
CA TYR A 100 -11.51 -3.18 -6.98
C TYR A 100 -11.88 -1.87 -6.25
N VAL A 101 -12.30 -1.95 -4.99
CA VAL A 101 -12.50 -0.78 -4.12
C VAL A 101 -11.14 -0.39 -3.51
N PRO A 102 -10.58 0.79 -3.84
CA PRO A 102 -9.23 1.13 -3.40
C PRO A 102 -9.18 1.79 -2.01
N LYS A 103 -8.03 1.75 -1.36
CA LYS A 103 -7.68 2.71 -0.31
C LYS A 103 -7.75 4.14 -0.90
N PRO A 104 -8.18 5.16 -0.14
CA PRO A 104 -8.54 5.20 1.27
C PRO A 104 -10.01 4.95 1.59
N LEU A 105 -10.79 4.32 0.72
CA LEU A 105 -12.18 4.01 1.06
C LEU A 105 -12.24 3.01 2.23
N MET A 106 -13.25 3.13 3.10
CA MET A 106 -13.36 2.34 4.33
C MET A 106 -13.57 0.83 4.08
N ASP A 107 -14.26 0.47 3.00
CA ASP A 107 -14.65 -0.91 2.71
C ASP A 107 -13.47 -1.90 2.67
N PRO A 108 -12.35 -1.65 1.95
CA PRO A 108 -11.22 -2.56 1.94
C PRO A 108 -10.56 -2.77 3.32
N TYR A 109 -10.62 -1.78 4.22
CA TYR A 109 -10.10 -1.94 5.59
C TYR A 109 -10.98 -2.89 6.41
N ASN A 110 -12.29 -2.76 6.30
CA ASN A 110 -13.22 -3.70 6.94
C ASN A 110 -13.06 -5.12 6.39
N LYS A 111 -12.83 -5.26 5.07
CA LYS A 111 -12.63 -6.56 4.42
C LYS A 111 -11.35 -7.26 4.87
N ILE A 112 -10.21 -6.56 4.95
CA ILE A 112 -8.96 -7.17 5.42
C ILE A 112 -9.06 -7.57 6.89
N ILE A 113 -9.66 -6.73 7.75
CA ILE A 113 -9.93 -7.04 9.16
C ILE A 113 -10.73 -8.32 9.27
N LYS A 114 -11.85 -8.41 8.55
CA LYS A 114 -12.71 -9.60 8.54
C LYS A 114 -12.00 -10.83 8.00
N LYS A 115 -11.27 -10.69 6.89
CA LYS A 115 -10.59 -11.81 6.21
C LYS A 115 -9.56 -12.48 7.10
N TYR A 116 -8.81 -11.71 7.87
CA TYR A 116 -7.71 -12.22 8.69
C TYR A 116 -8.01 -12.24 10.20
N GLY A 117 -9.21 -11.85 10.60
CA GLY A 117 -9.63 -11.81 12.02
C GLY A 117 -8.75 -10.85 12.84
N LEU A 118 -8.52 -9.64 12.31
CA LEU A 118 -7.66 -8.66 12.97
C LEU A 118 -8.43 -7.91 14.06
N GLU A 119 -7.72 -7.54 15.12
CA GLU A 119 -8.19 -6.63 16.17
C GLU A 119 -7.48 -5.29 15.96
N PRO A 120 -8.17 -4.26 15.44
CA PRO A 120 -7.54 -3.02 14.99
C PRO A 120 -6.67 -2.33 16.04
N GLU A 121 -7.09 -2.33 17.30
CA GLU A 121 -6.36 -1.72 18.42
C GLU A 121 -4.97 -2.33 18.66
N TYR A 122 -4.73 -3.56 18.21
CA TYR A 122 -3.43 -4.23 18.27
C TYR A 122 -2.69 -4.21 16.94
N CYS A 123 -3.20 -3.47 15.94
CA CYS A 123 -2.58 -3.38 14.63
C CYS A 123 -1.80 -2.08 14.44
N ILE A 124 -0.70 -2.18 13.71
CA ILE A 124 0.03 -1.03 13.16
C ILE A 124 -0.16 -1.03 11.66
N PHE A 125 -0.63 0.07 11.09
CA PHE A 125 -0.76 0.26 9.66
C PHE A 125 0.33 1.22 9.17
N ILE A 126 1.18 0.74 8.26
CA ILE A 126 2.32 1.47 7.71
C ILE A 126 2.06 1.74 6.24
N GLU A 127 2.16 2.98 5.80
CA GLU A 127 1.73 3.42 4.47
C GLU A 127 2.58 4.62 4.00
N ASP A 128 2.80 4.74 2.69
CA ASP A 128 3.54 5.84 2.08
C ASP A 128 2.64 6.96 1.54
N ILE A 129 1.34 6.73 1.39
CA ILE A 129 0.35 7.75 1.03
C ILE A 129 -0.42 8.15 2.30
N ALA A 130 -0.16 9.34 2.83
CA ALA A 130 -0.66 9.76 4.14
C ALA A 130 -2.19 9.64 4.28
N ARG A 131 -2.99 10.05 3.29
CA ARG A 131 -4.46 9.95 3.33
C ARG A 131 -4.98 8.51 3.49
N ASN A 132 -4.19 7.49 3.11
CA ASN A 132 -4.57 6.10 3.30
C ASN A 132 -4.50 5.66 4.77
N LEU A 133 -3.91 6.47 5.66
CA LEU A 133 -3.85 6.19 7.10
C LEU A 133 -5.17 6.54 7.82
N GLU A 134 -5.96 7.46 7.28
CA GLU A 134 -7.16 7.96 7.95
C GLU A 134 -8.18 6.86 8.29
N PRO A 135 -8.55 5.94 7.37
CA PRO A 135 -9.49 4.87 7.70
C PRO A 135 -8.94 3.89 8.75
N ALA A 136 -7.65 3.57 8.70
CA ALA A 136 -7.00 2.71 9.71
C ALA A 136 -7.03 3.36 11.10
N PHE A 137 -6.76 4.67 11.18
CA PHE A 137 -6.89 5.45 12.40
C PHE A 137 -8.31 5.43 12.96
N LYS A 138 -9.34 5.66 12.12
CA LYS A 138 -10.75 5.62 12.51
C LYS A 138 -11.18 4.26 13.07
N LEU A 139 -10.52 3.20 12.66
CA LEU A 139 -10.73 1.83 13.15
C LEU A 139 -9.93 1.51 14.42
N GLY A 140 -9.08 2.43 14.90
CA GLY A 140 -8.31 2.27 16.13
C GLY A 140 -6.88 1.74 15.95
N MET A 141 -6.41 1.57 14.71
CA MET A 141 -5.04 1.14 14.44
C MET A 141 -4.02 2.24 14.79
N LYS A 142 -2.82 1.86 15.17
CA LYS A 142 -1.67 2.78 15.14
C LYS A 142 -1.23 2.97 13.69
N THR A 143 -0.88 4.21 13.33
CA THR A 143 -0.59 4.59 11.96
C THR A 143 0.81 5.16 11.83
N VAL A 144 1.50 4.77 10.76
CA VAL A 144 2.86 5.21 10.45
C VAL A 144 2.94 5.65 9.00
N TRP A 145 3.32 6.90 8.78
CA TRP A 145 3.59 7.40 7.44
C TRP A 145 5.07 7.23 7.09
N ILE A 146 5.34 6.55 5.96
CA ILE A 146 6.68 6.52 5.35
C ILE A 146 6.78 7.74 4.45
N LYS A 147 7.62 8.70 4.84
CA LYS A 147 7.83 9.92 4.06
C LYS A 147 8.43 9.60 2.70
N ASN A 148 7.88 10.22 1.69
CA ASN A 148 8.44 10.25 0.36
C ASN A 148 8.37 11.68 -0.22
N ASN A 149 9.06 11.91 -1.35
CA ASN A 149 9.19 13.25 -1.93
C ASN A 149 8.03 13.62 -2.88
N GLU A 150 7.03 12.76 -3.02
CA GLU A 150 5.89 13.00 -3.90
C GLU A 150 4.82 13.86 -3.19
N PRO A 151 4.55 15.09 -3.63
CA PRO A 151 3.61 15.99 -2.95
C PRO A 151 2.22 15.38 -2.73
N TRP A 152 1.72 14.62 -3.70
CA TRP A 152 0.42 13.95 -3.64
C TRP A 152 0.35 12.84 -2.57
N ALA A 153 1.47 12.26 -2.19
CA ALA A 153 1.55 11.24 -1.15
C ALA A 153 1.63 11.85 0.25
N ALA A 154 2.15 13.08 0.34
CA ALA A 154 2.25 13.85 1.59
C ALA A 154 0.96 14.64 1.91
N GLU A 155 -0.03 14.65 1.03
CA GLU A 155 -1.31 15.30 1.33
C GLU A 155 -1.91 14.78 2.64
N GLN A 156 -2.21 15.70 3.57
CA GLN A 156 -2.75 15.42 4.92
C GLN A 156 -1.75 14.73 5.88
N SER A 157 -0.45 14.74 5.60
CA SER A 157 0.56 14.13 6.49
C SER A 157 0.68 14.79 7.86
N ASP A 158 0.20 16.03 8.01
CA ASP A 158 0.18 16.77 9.29
C ASP A 158 -1.10 16.51 10.11
N SER A 159 -1.97 15.63 9.63
CA SER A 159 -3.25 15.36 10.30
C SER A 159 -3.06 14.49 11.55
N SER A 160 -4.01 14.61 12.48
CA SER A 160 -4.03 13.85 13.74
C SER A 160 -4.13 12.33 13.57
N PHE A 161 -4.50 11.88 12.38
CA PHE A 161 -4.55 10.46 12.06
C PHE A 161 -3.17 9.86 11.69
N VAL A 162 -2.09 10.64 11.70
CA VAL A 162 -0.70 10.18 11.52
C VAL A 162 -0.03 10.16 12.89
N HIS A 163 0.11 8.97 13.50
CA HIS A 163 0.73 8.86 14.84
C HIS A 163 2.25 8.96 14.78
N TYR A 164 2.86 8.37 13.76
CA TYR A 164 4.32 8.33 13.58
C TYR A 164 4.70 8.63 12.14
N GLN A 165 5.90 9.15 11.96
CA GLN A 165 6.48 9.41 10.64
C GLN A 165 7.90 8.88 10.58
N THR A 166 8.31 8.32 9.46
CA THR A 166 9.68 7.86 9.24
C THR A 166 10.10 8.04 7.78
N GLU A 167 11.37 8.30 7.55
CA GLU A 167 12.01 8.28 6.24
C GLU A 167 12.66 6.92 5.94
N ASN A 168 12.79 6.06 6.97
CA ASN A 168 13.47 4.78 6.85
C ASN A 168 12.73 3.70 7.65
N LEU A 169 12.03 2.82 6.93
CA LEU A 169 11.25 1.75 7.52
C LEU A 169 12.12 0.78 8.34
N SER A 170 13.28 0.39 7.85
CA SER A 170 14.16 -0.54 8.56
C SER A 170 14.64 0.03 9.91
N LYS A 171 14.93 1.34 9.94
CA LYS A 171 15.30 2.01 11.20
C LYS A 171 14.11 2.03 12.16
N PHE A 172 12.95 2.46 11.69
CA PHE A 172 11.73 2.53 12.50
C PHE A 172 11.37 1.16 13.12
N LEU A 173 11.46 0.09 12.33
CA LEU A 173 11.20 -1.27 12.82
C LEU A 173 12.26 -1.73 13.84
N GLY A 174 13.52 -1.34 13.64
CA GLY A 174 14.60 -1.57 14.61
C GLY A 174 14.30 -0.92 15.96
N ASP A 175 13.93 0.35 15.94
CA ASP A 175 13.57 1.10 17.16
C ASP A 175 12.39 0.44 17.91
N ILE A 176 11.37 -0.06 17.21
CA ILE A 176 10.26 -0.82 17.80
C ILE A 176 10.75 -2.15 18.42
N ASN A 177 11.67 -2.85 17.75
CA ASN A 177 12.18 -4.12 18.24
C ASN A 177 13.04 -3.97 19.51
N GLU A 178 13.68 -2.81 19.70
CA GLU A 178 14.48 -2.50 20.91
C GLU A 178 13.62 -2.14 22.15
N LEU A 179 12.35 -1.77 21.94
CA LEU A 179 11.40 -1.43 23.01
C LEU A 179 10.72 -2.66 23.64
N LYS A 180 11.08 -3.85 23.23
CA LYS A 180 10.60 -5.14 23.77
C LYS A 180 11.52 -5.64 24.86
#